data_bbda7643bbe9fa7e9b50c3e095671c97
#
_entry.id   bbda7643bbe9fa7e9b50c3e095671c97
#
_cell.length_a   1.000
_cell.length_b   1.000
_cell.length_c   1.000
_cell.angle_alpha   90.00
_cell.angle_beta   90.00
_cell.angle_gamma   90.00
#
_symmetry.space_group_name_H-M   'P 1'
#
loop_
_entity.id
_entity.type
_entity.pdbx_description
1 polymer ?
#
loop_
_entity_poly.entity_id
_entity_poly.type
_entity_poly.pdbx_seq_one_letter_code
_entity_poly.pdbx_strand_id
1 'polypeptide(L)'
;NHRFNARLEWKISDNQNLMVRPSFSYQSNDPLSTTQGWQFGESGYSRTENRSDALRHGYNVRTNAVYRAKLGKDGRTITVDGDVNYSDNTNNSNSFSNVLPLSDLRPDGVDAPWGWDTTGYTRLRYLRNLAPSSSYRLRGQFTYTEPVAKYAQVSLQYRISYDYQERDKKSYITGADYSIAGLTPDGALSNSYRSNYLTQSAGPGFRYSKERNTFIANVFYQRSSLDGQIVRDDADKIRHSYNN
;
A
#
# COMPACT_ATOMS: atom_id res chain seq x y z
N ASN A 1 -11.18 -15.31 -4.17
CA ASN A 1 -11.43 -14.04 -3.49
C ASN A 1 -12.63 -14.20 -2.57
N HIS A 2 -12.43 -13.96 -1.27
CA HIS A 2 -13.46 -14.04 -0.24
C HIS A 2 -13.57 -12.69 0.44
N ARG A 3 -14.81 -12.23 0.66
CA ARG A 3 -15.08 -10.97 1.35
C ARG A 3 -16.21 -11.15 2.34
N PHE A 4 -16.00 -10.59 3.52
CA PHE A 4 -16.99 -10.51 4.57
C PHE A 4 -17.10 -9.06 5.02
N ASN A 5 -18.33 -8.55 5.14
CA ASN A 5 -18.60 -7.23 5.68
C ASN A 5 -19.80 -7.33 6.61
N ALA A 6 -19.72 -6.65 7.75
CA ALA A 6 -20.83 -6.53 8.66
C ALA A 6 -21.00 -5.06 9.10
N ARG A 7 -22.18 -4.73 9.54
CA ARG A 7 -22.51 -3.45 10.16
C ARG A 7 -23.33 -3.71 11.40
N LEU A 8 -22.81 -3.27 12.51
CA LEU A 8 -23.45 -3.35 13.81
C LEU A 8 -23.79 -1.93 14.26
N GLU A 9 -25.03 -1.69 14.61
CA GLU A 9 -25.49 -0.43 15.18
C GLU A 9 -26.07 -0.70 16.56
N TRP A 10 -25.57 0.02 17.54
CA TRP A 10 -25.97 -0.12 18.92
C TRP A 10 -26.44 1.24 19.46
N LYS A 11 -27.72 1.37 19.63
CA LYS A 11 -28.31 2.50 20.33
C LYS A 11 -28.16 2.26 21.85
N ILE A 12 -27.13 2.87 22.43
CA ILE A 12 -26.82 2.72 23.87
C ILE A 12 -27.87 3.47 24.69
N SER A 13 -28.27 4.65 24.22
CA SER A 13 -29.35 5.47 24.76
C SER A 13 -29.95 6.35 23.67
N ASP A 14 -30.97 7.17 23.99
CA ASP A 14 -31.54 8.13 23.03
C ASP A 14 -30.53 9.19 22.54
N ASN A 15 -29.48 9.39 23.32
CA ASN A 15 -28.44 10.36 23.05
C ASN A 15 -27.09 9.75 22.61
N GLN A 16 -26.97 8.41 22.60
CA GLN A 16 -25.71 7.74 22.33
C GLN A 16 -25.90 6.60 21.33
N ASN A 17 -25.05 6.59 20.33
CA ASN A 17 -25.04 5.56 19.29
C ASN A 17 -23.60 5.12 19.01
N LEU A 18 -23.40 3.82 18.92
CA LEU A 18 -22.15 3.18 18.47
C LEU A 18 -22.42 2.38 17.21
N MET A 19 -21.64 2.65 16.19
CA MET A 19 -21.65 1.88 14.95
C MET A 19 -20.26 1.25 14.73
N VAL A 20 -20.24 -0.05 14.42
CA VAL A 20 -19.01 -0.79 14.12
C VAL A 20 -19.19 -1.50 12.78
N ARG A 21 -18.20 -1.36 11.92
CA ARG A 21 -18.19 -1.94 10.57
C ARG A 21 -16.92 -2.78 10.37
N PRO A 22 -16.92 -4.04 10.78
CA PRO A 22 -15.83 -4.95 10.48
C PRO A 22 -15.92 -5.40 9.02
N SER A 23 -14.75 -5.53 8.40
CA SER A 23 -14.61 -6.12 7.08
C SER A 23 -13.36 -6.99 7.02
N PHE A 24 -13.47 -8.08 6.29
CA PHE A 24 -12.38 -9.00 6.00
C PHE A 24 -12.37 -9.32 4.52
N SER A 25 -11.19 -9.35 3.92
CA SER A 25 -11.03 -9.87 2.57
C SER A 25 -9.78 -10.74 2.47
N TYR A 26 -9.91 -11.82 1.74
CA TYR A 26 -8.81 -12.69 1.34
C TYR A 26 -8.80 -12.80 -0.18
N GLN A 27 -7.61 -12.70 -0.76
CA GLN A 27 -7.40 -12.85 -2.20
C GLN A 27 -6.19 -13.74 -2.46
N SER A 28 -6.35 -14.66 -3.42
CA SER A 28 -5.26 -15.43 -4.01
C SER A 28 -5.38 -15.41 -5.51
N ASN A 29 -4.26 -15.26 -6.20
CA ASN A 29 -4.16 -15.36 -7.65
C ASN A 29 -2.75 -15.79 -8.08
N ASP A 30 -2.70 -16.50 -9.21
CA ASP A 30 -1.51 -17.09 -9.77
C ASP A 30 -1.30 -16.55 -11.20
N PRO A 31 -0.84 -15.29 -11.36
CA PRO A 31 -0.63 -14.70 -12.67
C PRO A 31 0.58 -15.32 -13.36
N LEU A 32 0.40 -15.66 -14.62
CA LEU A 32 1.48 -15.98 -15.56
C LEU A 32 1.60 -14.86 -16.57
N SER A 33 2.81 -14.34 -16.75
CA SER A 33 3.12 -13.30 -17.74
C SER A 33 4.26 -13.77 -18.62
N THR A 34 4.10 -13.65 -19.93
CA THR A 34 5.18 -13.87 -20.90
C THR A 34 5.28 -12.63 -21.79
N THR A 35 6.46 -12.08 -21.89
CA THR A 35 6.75 -10.93 -22.74
C THR A 35 7.90 -11.27 -23.66
N GLN A 36 7.71 -11.07 -24.95
CA GLN A 36 8.74 -11.19 -25.97
C GLN A 36 8.87 -9.84 -26.68
N GLY A 37 10.09 -9.43 -26.95
CA GLY A 37 10.33 -8.14 -27.57
C GLY A 37 11.64 -8.07 -28.32
N TRP A 38 11.72 -7.09 -29.20
CA TRP A 38 12.94 -6.72 -29.89
C TRP A 38 13.38 -5.33 -29.39
N GLN A 39 14.65 -5.18 -29.15
CA GLN A 39 15.25 -3.89 -28.82
C GLN A 39 16.22 -3.51 -29.92
N PHE A 40 16.06 -2.32 -30.50
CA PHE A 40 16.90 -1.76 -31.53
C PHE A 40 17.67 -0.56 -30.95
N GLY A 41 18.96 -0.55 -31.10
CA GLY A 41 19.83 0.52 -30.62
C GLY A 41 21.04 0.73 -31.52
N GLU A 42 21.76 1.83 -31.31
CA GLU A 42 22.97 2.16 -32.09
C GLU A 42 24.09 1.11 -31.96
N SER A 43 24.11 0.38 -30.84
CA SER A 43 25.11 -0.66 -30.54
C SER A 43 24.71 -2.07 -30.95
N GLY A 44 23.58 -2.23 -31.65
CA GLY A 44 23.09 -3.54 -32.10
C GLY A 44 21.64 -3.82 -31.76
N TYR A 45 21.21 -5.02 -32.01
CA TYR A 45 19.85 -5.51 -31.78
C TYR A 45 19.87 -6.55 -30.67
N SER A 46 18.78 -6.64 -29.91
CA SER A 46 18.59 -7.74 -28.97
C SER A 46 17.17 -8.24 -29.00
N ARG A 47 16.99 -9.53 -28.82
CA ARG A 47 15.70 -10.15 -28.57
C ARG A 47 15.60 -10.50 -27.10
N THR A 48 14.50 -10.16 -26.49
CA THR A 48 14.24 -10.45 -25.08
C THR A 48 13.05 -11.37 -24.94
N GLU A 49 13.15 -12.32 -24.04
CA GLU A 49 12.05 -13.13 -23.56
C GLU A 49 12.04 -13.08 -22.05
N ASN A 50 10.93 -12.65 -21.48
CA ASN A 50 10.72 -12.67 -20.04
C ASN A 50 9.47 -13.49 -19.74
N ARG A 51 9.59 -14.42 -18.81
CA ARG A 51 8.47 -15.19 -18.28
C ARG A 51 8.47 -15.03 -16.77
N SER A 52 7.31 -14.76 -16.21
CA SER A 52 7.13 -14.68 -14.77
C SER A 52 5.85 -15.39 -14.37
N ASP A 53 5.96 -16.32 -13.46
CA ASP A 53 4.85 -16.91 -12.72
C ASP A 53 4.91 -16.42 -11.28
N ALA A 54 3.79 -16.10 -10.69
CA ALA A 54 3.73 -15.64 -9.33
C ALA A 54 2.60 -16.31 -8.56
N LEU A 55 2.82 -16.54 -7.28
CA LEU A 55 1.80 -16.90 -6.31
C LEU A 55 1.60 -15.69 -5.40
N ARG A 56 0.43 -15.08 -5.50
CA ARG A 56 0.05 -13.92 -4.69
C ARG A 56 -1.11 -14.29 -3.81
N HIS A 57 -0.95 -14.10 -2.53
CA HIS A 57 -2.06 -14.23 -1.58
C HIS A 57 -1.94 -13.16 -0.51
N GLY A 58 -3.08 -12.76 -0.01
CA GLY A 58 -3.10 -11.77 1.06
C GLY A 58 -4.46 -11.64 1.68
N TYR A 59 -4.48 -11.09 2.87
CA TYR A 59 -5.69 -10.75 3.57
C TYR A 59 -5.65 -9.33 4.12
N ASN A 60 -6.83 -8.77 4.21
CA ASN A 60 -7.03 -7.46 4.79
C ASN A 60 -8.16 -7.52 5.82
N VAL A 61 -7.88 -7.00 6.99
CA VAL A 61 -8.86 -6.84 8.08
C VAL A 61 -9.01 -5.37 8.36
N ARG A 62 -10.23 -4.86 8.24
CA ARG A 62 -10.54 -3.48 8.54
C ARG A 62 -11.73 -3.38 9.47
N THR A 63 -11.64 -2.48 10.43
CA THR A 63 -12.75 -2.16 11.31
C THR A 63 -12.83 -0.64 11.47
N ASN A 64 -14.00 -0.08 11.16
CA ASN A 64 -14.34 1.29 11.47
C ASN A 64 -15.36 1.30 12.61
N ALA A 65 -15.12 2.12 13.62
CA ALA A 65 -16.02 2.31 14.76
C ALA A 65 -16.33 3.80 14.91
N VAL A 66 -17.61 4.14 14.99
CA VAL A 66 -18.07 5.52 15.16
C VAL A 66 -18.97 5.59 16.38
N TYR A 67 -18.53 6.30 17.40
CA TYR A 67 -19.35 6.66 18.55
C TYR A 67 -19.82 8.10 18.44
N ARG A 68 -21.11 8.32 18.70
CA ARG A 68 -21.72 9.64 18.71
C ARG A 68 -22.52 9.82 19.97
N ALA A 69 -22.35 10.98 20.62
CA ALA A 69 -23.11 11.36 21.80
C ALA A 69 -23.65 12.79 21.65
N LYS A 70 -24.92 12.99 22.00
CA LYS A 70 -25.56 14.29 22.17
C LYS A 70 -25.39 14.71 23.63
N LEU A 71 -24.98 15.95 23.88
CA LEU A 71 -24.66 16.45 25.21
C LEU A 71 -25.63 17.55 25.65
N GLY A 72 -26.75 17.14 26.20
CA GLY A 72 -27.72 18.04 26.88
C GLY A 72 -28.31 19.17 26.05
N LYS A 73 -27.51 20.00 25.41
CA LYS A 73 -27.95 21.11 24.54
C LYS A 73 -28.14 20.62 23.11
N ASP A 74 -29.24 20.99 22.46
CA ASP A 74 -29.50 20.65 21.07
C ASP A 74 -28.36 21.13 20.15
N GLY A 75 -27.84 20.19 19.35
CA GLY A 75 -26.73 20.43 18.43
C GLY A 75 -25.34 20.31 19.07
N ARG A 76 -25.21 20.16 20.40
CA ARG A 76 -23.95 19.86 21.06
C ARG A 76 -23.66 18.37 20.95
N THR A 77 -22.54 18.01 20.33
CA THR A 77 -22.22 16.61 20.08
C THR A 77 -20.74 16.31 20.27
N ILE A 78 -20.48 15.07 20.68
CA ILE A 78 -19.16 14.45 20.56
C ILE A 78 -19.25 13.34 19.54
N THR A 79 -18.28 13.28 18.62
CA THR A 79 -18.09 12.15 17.72
C THR A 79 -16.66 11.65 17.86
N VAL A 80 -16.53 10.34 18.08
CA VAL A 80 -15.25 9.63 18.05
C VAL A 80 -15.32 8.64 16.90
N ASP A 81 -14.42 8.79 15.95
CA ASP A 81 -14.26 7.87 14.82
C ASP A 81 -12.92 7.17 14.94
N GLY A 82 -12.91 5.85 14.84
CA GLY A 82 -11.73 5.02 14.83
C GLY A 82 -11.72 4.10 13.62
N ASP A 83 -10.58 3.98 12.94
CA ASP A 83 -10.38 3.09 11.80
C ASP A 83 -9.08 2.32 12.03
N VAL A 84 -9.18 1.00 12.01
CA VAL A 84 -8.05 0.06 12.09
C VAL A 84 -8.03 -0.73 10.81
N ASN A 85 -6.89 -0.74 10.12
CA ASN A 85 -6.68 -1.55 8.95
C ASN A 85 -5.38 -2.33 9.08
N TYR A 86 -5.45 -3.65 8.95
CA TYR A 86 -4.31 -4.54 8.87
C TYR A 86 -4.31 -5.27 7.53
N SER A 87 -3.17 -5.32 6.87
CA SER A 87 -2.99 -6.02 5.60
C SER A 87 -1.70 -6.83 5.64
N ASP A 88 -1.79 -8.08 5.23
CA ASP A 88 -0.67 -8.97 5.04
C ASP A 88 -0.75 -9.57 3.64
N ASN A 89 0.34 -9.45 2.88
CA ASN A 89 0.40 -9.90 1.51
C ASN A 89 1.72 -10.61 1.26
N THR A 90 1.65 -11.72 0.56
CA THR A 90 2.80 -12.46 0.05
C THR A 90 2.76 -12.46 -1.47
N ASN A 91 3.87 -12.10 -2.10
CA ASN A 91 4.06 -12.15 -3.53
C ASN A 91 5.35 -12.93 -3.83
N ASN A 92 5.21 -14.22 -4.03
CA ASN A 92 6.32 -15.09 -4.42
C ASN A 92 6.28 -15.28 -5.92
N SER A 93 7.41 -15.08 -6.59
CA SER A 93 7.48 -15.22 -8.04
C SER A 93 8.75 -15.92 -8.50
N ASN A 94 8.59 -16.69 -9.56
CA ASN A 94 9.70 -17.16 -10.37
C ASN A 94 9.75 -16.31 -11.62
N SER A 95 10.93 -15.87 -12.03
CA SER A 95 11.10 -15.15 -13.28
C SER A 95 12.27 -15.70 -14.07
N PHE A 96 12.03 -15.88 -15.34
CA PHE A 96 12.98 -16.23 -16.35
C PHE A 96 13.20 -15.03 -17.25
N SER A 97 14.45 -14.70 -17.52
CA SER A 97 14.81 -13.69 -18.50
C SER A 97 15.89 -14.24 -19.40
N ASN A 98 15.70 -14.08 -20.69
CA ASN A 98 16.66 -14.41 -21.71
C ASN A 98 16.87 -13.20 -22.62
N VAL A 99 18.13 -12.81 -22.78
CA VAL A 99 18.52 -11.72 -23.68
C VAL A 99 19.51 -12.28 -24.68
N LEU A 100 19.12 -12.31 -25.92
CA LEU A 100 19.97 -12.69 -27.05
C LEU A 100 20.45 -11.41 -27.74
N PRO A 101 21.72 -11.00 -27.56
CA PRO A 101 22.29 -9.91 -28.34
C PRO A 101 22.52 -10.38 -29.78
N LEU A 102 22.09 -9.59 -30.74
CA LEU A 102 22.17 -9.85 -32.18
C LEU A 102 23.01 -8.76 -32.84
N SER A 103 24.27 -8.66 -32.45
CA SER A 103 25.19 -7.62 -32.96
C SER A 103 25.42 -7.71 -34.47
N ASP A 104 25.24 -8.88 -35.05
CA ASP A 104 25.64 -9.17 -36.44
C ASP A 104 24.45 -9.43 -37.39
N LEU A 105 23.20 -9.40 -36.90
CA LEU A 105 22.04 -9.59 -37.75
C LEU A 105 21.47 -8.23 -38.21
N ARG A 106 21.51 -8.00 -39.53
CA ARG A 106 20.85 -6.87 -40.17
C ARG A 106 19.33 -7.04 -40.13
N PRO A 107 18.58 -5.92 -39.98
CA PRO A 107 17.11 -5.94 -39.97
C PRO A 107 16.50 -6.37 -41.29
N ASP A 108 17.23 -6.39 -42.38
CA ASP A 108 16.81 -6.70 -43.72
C ASP A 108 16.51 -8.19 -43.94
N GLY A 109 16.91 -9.05 -42.99
CA GLY A 109 16.56 -10.46 -42.95
C GLY A 109 15.35 -10.70 -42.05
N VAL A 110 14.23 -10.11 -42.37
CA VAL A 110 12.99 -10.14 -41.55
C VAL A 110 12.36 -11.52 -41.38
N ASP A 111 12.86 -12.50 -42.10
CA ASP A 111 12.45 -13.89 -41.99
C ASP A 111 13.30 -14.70 -41.01
N ALA A 112 13.76 -14.08 -39.91
CA ALA A 112 14.30 -14.86 -38.81
C ALA A 112 13.19 -15.81 -38.32
N PRO A 113 13.35 -17.11 -38.45
CA PRO A 113 12.31 -18.05 -38.05
C PRO A 113 12.02 -17.86 -36.56
N TRP A 114 10.77 -17.95 -36.18
CA TRP A 114 10.28 -17.86 -34.80
C TRP A 114 10.78 -19.02 -33.90
N GLY A 115 11.97 -19.54 -34.17
CA GLY A 115 12.66 -20.53 -33.37
C GLY A 115 13.81 -19.89 -32.62
N TRP A 116 13.89 -20.07 -31.31
CA TRP A 116 15.04 -19.68 -30.53
C TRP A 116 16.21 -20.61 -30.86
N ASP A 117 17.20 -20.10 -31.57
CA ASP A 117 18.51 -20.74 -31.58
C ASP A 117 19.24 -20.34 -30.29
N THR A 118 19.33 -21.27 -29.36
CA THR A 118 19.96 -21.06 -28.05
C THR A 118 21.48 -21.31 -28.10
N THR A 119 22.06 -21.56 -29.27
CA THR A 119 23.47 -21.88 -29.39
C THR A 119 24.41 -20.66 -29.40
N GLY A 120 23.86 -19.44 -29.45
CA GLY A 120 24.63 -18.20 -29.37
C GLY A 120 24.43 -17.48 -28.05
N TYR A 121 25.41 -16.80 -27.53
CA TYR A 121 25.56 -15.94 -26.37
C TYR A 121 24.24 -15.49 -25.69
N THR A 122 23.49 -16.40 -25.09
CA THR A 122 22.26 -16.10 -24.33
C THR A 122 22.59 -15.75 -22.91
N ARG A 123 22.12 -14.62 -22.44
CA ARG A 123 22.16 -14.27 -21.01
C ARG A 123 20.90 -14.82 -20.33
N LEU A 124 20.97 -16.08 -19.94
CA LEU A 124 19.90 -16.72 -19.19
C LEU A 124 19.97 -16.31 -17.73
N ARG A 125 18.83 -15.89 -17.17
CA ARG A 125 18.72 -15.54 -15.78
C ARG A 125 17.42 -16.09 -15.20
N TYR A 126 17.55 -16.86 -14.14
CA TYR A 126 16.45 -17.40 -13.37
C TYR A 126 16.45 -16.73 -11.98
N LEU A 127 15.34 -16.21 -11.57
CA LEU A 127 15.18 -15.55 -10.28
C LEU A 127 14.01 -16.13 -9.51
N ARG A 128 14.21 -16.42 -8.26
CA ARG A 128 13.16 -16.68 -7.27
C ARG A 128 13.04 -15.48 -6.36
N ASN A 129 11.87 -14.84 -6.33
CA ASN A 129 11.60 -13.71 -5.46
C ASN A 129 10.60 -14.13 -4.38
N LEU A 130 10.92 -13.81 -3.14
CA LEU A 130 10.05 -13.91 -1.99
C LEU A 130 9.81 -12.50 -1.47
N ALA A 131 8.57 -12.04 -1.47
CA ALA A 131 8.25 -10.65 -1.14
C ALA A 131 7.01 -10.56 -0.22
N PRO A 132 7.13 -10.99 1.06
CA PRO A 132 6.12 -10.71 2.06
C PRO A 132 6.09 -9.22 2.38
N SER A 133 4.88 -8.72 2.65
CA SER A 133 4.67 -7.35 3.12
C SER A 133 3.52 -7.30 4.10
N SER A 134 3.71 -6.59 5.19
CA SER A 134 2.67 -6.33 6.16
C SER A 134 2.53 -4.83 6.41
N SER A 135 1.32 -4.41 6.70
CA SER A 135 1.06 -3.03 7.07
C SER A 135 -0.11 -2.95 8.03
N TYR A 136 -0.06 -1.99 8.93
CA TYR A 136 -1.22 -1.61 9.71
C TYR A 136 -1.35 -0.10 9.78
N ARG A 137 -2.59 0.34 9.77
CA ARG A 137 -2.97 1.74 9.86
C ARG A 137 -4.00 1.91 10.95
N LEU A 138 -3.71 2.80 11.87
CA LEU A 138 -4.60 3.22 12.94
C LEU A 138 -4.97 4.68 12.70
N ARG A 139 -6.25 4.99 12.66
CA ARG A 139 -6.75 6.35 12.57
C ARG A 139 -7.74 6.61 13.68
N GLY A 140 -7.65 7.76 14.30
CA GLY A 140 -8.58 8.26 15.27
C GLY A 140 -8.97 9.69 14.96
N GLN A 141 -10.23 10.00 15.08
CA GLN A 141 -10.73 11.36 14.99
C GLN A 141 -11.69 11.63 16.15
N PHE A 142 -11.43 12.68 16.87
CA PHE A 142 -12.32 13.24 17.86
C PHE A 142 -12.87 14.57 17.35
N THR A 143 -14.18 14.74 17.46
CA THR A 143 -14.84 15.99 17.07
C THR A 143 -15.82 16.39 18.17
N TYR A 144 -15.61 17.57 18.74
CA TYR A 144 -16.57 18.24 19.60
C TYR A 144 -17.27 19.34 18.80
N THR A 145 -18.59 19.42 18.87
CA THR A 145 -19.39 20.45 18.19
C THR A 145 -20.22 21.20 19.21
N GLU A 146 -20.16 22.53 19.17
CA GLU A 146 -20.95 23.45 20.02
C GLU A 146 -21.82 24.36 19.14
N PRO A 147 -23.13 24.37 19.32
CA PRO A 147 -24.01 25.35 18.69
C PRO A 147 -23.85 26.70 19.38
N VAL A 148 -23.36 27.69 18.67
CA VAL A 148 -23.14 29.06 19.16
C VAL A 148 -24.28 30.00 18.81
N ALA A 149 -25.05 29.70 17.75
CA ALA A 149 -26.26 30.44 17.36
C ALA A 149 -27.25 29.52 16.64
N LYS A 150 -28.45 30.03 16.37
CA LYS A 150 -29.56 29.26 15.72
C LYS A 150 -29.13 28.59 14.41
N TYR A 151 -28.20 29.20 13.68
CA TYR A 151 -27.73 28.73 12.36
C TYR A 151 -26.21 28.52 12.33
N ALA A 152 -25.51 28.68 13.46
CA ALA A 152 -24.06 28.62 13.52
C ALA A 152 -23.57 27.65 14.59
N GLN A 153 -22.54 26.89 14.25
CA GLN A 153 -21.86 25.98 15.16
C GLN A 153 -20.34 26.08 14.97
N VAL A 154 -19.62 25.88 16.03
CA VAL A 154 -18.17 25.72 16.04
C VAL A 154 -17.83 24.27 16.37
N SER A 155 -16.72 23.81 15.86
CA SER A 155 -16.21 22.47 16.19
C SER A 155 -14.73 22.54 16.53
N LEU A 156 -14.30 21.65 17.41
CA LEU A 156 -12.90 21.36 17.64
C LEU A 156 -12.64 19.93 17.19
N GLN A 157 -11.65 19.77 16.32
CA GLN A 157 -11.30 18.48 15.76
C GLN A 157 -9.86 18.13 16.10
N TYR A 158 -9.64 16.88 16.49
CA TYR A 158 -8.32 16.27 16.63
C TYR A 158 -8.28 14.99 15.82
N ARG A 159 -7.23 14.82 15.05
CA ARG A 159 -7.01 13.62 14.21
C ARG A 159 -5.62 13.09 14.49
N ILE A 160 -5.53 11.77 14.57
CA ILE A 160 -4.29 11.01 14.66
C ILE A 160 -4.32 9.90 13.63
N SER A 161 -3.22 9.71 12.92
CA SER A 161 -3.00 8.56 12.04
C SER A 161 -1.62 8.01 12.29
N TYR A 162 -1.56 6.70 12.47
CA TYR A 162 -0.31 5.95 12.55
C TYR A 162 -0.32 4.88 11.47
N ASP A 163 0.64 4.96 10.56
CA ASP A 163 0.82 4.04 9.46
C ASP A 163 2.16 3.31 9.64
N TYR A 164 2.12 1.98 9.72
CA TYR A 164 3.29 1.11 9.71
C TYR A 164 3.30 0.28 8.44
N GLN A 165 4.46 0.17 7.83
CA GLN A 165 4.67 -0.69 6.68
C GLN A 165 6.01 -1.40 6.78
N GLU A 166 5.99 -2.70 6.53
CA GLU A 166 7.17 -3.54 6.40
C GLU A 166 7.11 -4.31 5.08
N ARG A 167 8.23 -4.35 4.39
CA ARG A 167 8.43 -5.19 3.20
C ARG A 167 9.77 -5.85 3.27
N ASP A 168 9.80 -7.16 2.99
CA ASP A 168 11.02 -7.97 2.99
C ASP A 168 11.12 -8.72 1.66
N LYS A 169 11.71 -8.06 0.65
CA LYS A 169 11.94 -8.70 -0.63
C LYS A 169 13.31 -9.38 -0.64
N LYS A 170 13.31 -10.71 -0.76
CA LYS A 170 14.51 -11.53 -0.99
C LYS A 170 14.47 -12.11 -2.40
N SER A 171 15.51 -11.84 -3.15
CA SER A 171 15.69 -12.32 -4.52
C SER A 171 16.89 -13.26 -4.57
N TYR A 172 16.70 -14.39 -5.21
CA TYR A 172 17.72 -15.43 -5.36
C TYR A 172 18.00 -15.64 -6.86
N ILE A 173 19.26 -15.70 -7.23
CA ILE A 173 19.68 -16.15 -8.55
C ILE A 173 19.75 -17.69 -8.46
N THR A 174 18.92 -18.35 -9.28
CA THR A 174 18.69 -19.80 -9.19
C THR A 174 19.02 -20.49 -10.50
N GLY A 175 18.94 -21.82 -10.52
CA GLY A 175 18.83 -22.62 -11.73
C GLY A 175 17.41 -22.63 -12.31
N ALA A 176 17.22 -23.42 -13.38
CA ALA A 176 15.93 -23.56 -14.07
C ALA A 176 14.83 -24.22 -13.21
N ASP A 177 15.19 -24.87 -12.12
CA ASP A 177 14.30 -25.49 -11.14
C ASP A 177 13.78 -24.51 -10.09
N TYR A 178 14.30 -23.27 -10.07
CA TYR A 178 14.03 -22.23 -9.07
C TYR A 178 14.25 -22.66 -7.62
N SER A 179 15.08 -23.66 -7.39
CA SER A 179 15.45 -24.10 -6.04
C SER A 179 16.31 -23.06 -5.33
N ILE A 180 16.00 -22.78 -4.08
CA ILE A 180 16.75 -21.86 -3.21
C ILE A 180 17.57 -22.58 -2.13
N ALA A 181 17.58 -23.92 -2.16
CA ALA A 181 18.33 -24.71 -1.18
C ALA A 181 19.82 -24.38 -1.20
N GLY A 182 20.37 -23.95 -0.06
CA GLY A 182 21.78 -23.59 0.07
C GLY A 182 22.18 -22.24 -0.56
N LEU A 183 21.23 -21.48 -1.11
CA LEU A 183 21.48 -20.16 -1.69
C LEU A 183 21.28 -19.05 -0.67
N THR A 184 22.09 -18.00 -0.77
CA THR A 184 21.87 -16.74 -0.05
C THR A 184 21.17 -15.73 -0.96
N PRO A 185 20.32 -14.85 -0.41
CA PRO A 185 19.70 -13.79 -1.19
C PRO A 185 20.73 -12.89 -1.86
N ASP A 186 20.50 -12.57 -3.12
CA ASP A 186 21.32 -11.59 -3.84
C ASP A 186 21.11 -10.20 -3.25
N GLY A 187 22.20 -9.64 -2.79
CA GLY A 187 22.18 -8.38 -2.11
C GLY A 187 21.75 -7.20 -2.97
N ALA A 188 22.07 -7.15 -4.28
CA ALA A 188 21.71 -6.04 -5.16
C ALA A 188 20.22 -6.07 -5.58
N LEU A 189 19.61 -7.26 -5.56
CA LEU A 189 18.24 -7.49 -5.99
C LEU A 189 17.24 -7.56 -4.83
N SER A 190 17.75 -7.74 -3.60
CA SER A 190 16.94 -7.83 -2.38
C SER A 190 16.81 -6.44 -1.75
N ASN A 191 15.64 -6.17 -1.19
CA ASN A 191 15.37 -4.92 -0.50
C ASN A 191 14.37 -5.14 0.63
N SER A 192 14.75 -4.77 1.83
CA SER A 192 13.91 -4.86 3.02
C SER A 192 13.84 -3.50 3.68
N TYR A 193 12.64 -3.02 3.96
CA TYR A 193 12.46 -1.75 4.64
C TYR A 193 11.28 -1.77 5.61
N ARG A 194 11.37 -0.91 6.63
CA ARG A 194 10.31 -0.57 7.57
C ARG A 194 10.08 0.92 7.56
N SER A 195 8.83 1.33 7.68
CA SER A 195 8.50 2.72 7.86
C SER A 195 7.37 2.91 8.86
N ASN A 196 7.51 3.93 9.68
CA ASN A 196 6.51 4.40 10.63
C ASN A 196 6.17 5.84 10.28
N TYR A 197 4.91 6.13 10.10
CA TYR A 197 4.44 7.47 9.80
C TYR A 197 3.33 7.86 10.77
N LEU A 198 3.63 8.84 11.62
CA LEU A 198 2.69 9.40 12.57
C LEU A 198 2.27 10.80 12.11
N THR A 199 0.98 11.01 11.98
CA THR A 199 0.40 12.32 11.69
C THR A 199 -0.60 12.69 12.76
N GLN A 200 -0.50 13.91 13.26
CA GLN A 200 -1.45 14.49 14.20
C GLN A 200 -1.90 15.83 13.67
N SER A 201 -3.19 16.11 13.73
CA SER A 201 -3.71 17.42 13.36
C SER A 201 -4.83 17.83 14.31
N ALA A 202 -4.86 19.10 14.64
CA ALA A 202 -5.89 19.71 15.46
C ALA A 202 -6.32 21.04 14.87
N GLY A 203 -7.59 21.38 15.02
CA GLY A 203 -8.05 22.66 14.53
C GLY A 203 -9.52 22.93 14.79
N PRO A 204 -9.91 24.22 14.80
CA PRO A 204 -11.29 24.65 14.86
C PRO A 204 -11.96 24.55 13.50
N GLY A 205 -13.26 24.34 13.54
CA GLY A 205 -14.16 24.45 12.40
C GLY A 205 -15.32 25.38 12.72
N PHE A 206 -15.81 26.06 11.73
CA PHE A 206 -17.01 26.87 11.79
C PHE A 206 -17.98 26.45 10.69
N ARG A 207 -19.25 26.29 11.03
CA ARG A 207 -20.31 26.02 10.08
C ARG A 207 -21.48 26.95 10.33
N TYR A 208 -21.91 27.64 9.29
CA TYR A 208 -23.15 28.39 9.24
C TYR A 208 -24.09 27.74 8.21
N SER A 209 -25.34 27.49 8.59
CA SER A 209 -26.30 26.86 7.66
C SER A 209 -27.68 27.48 7.87
N LYS A 210 -28.14 28.26 6.89
CA LYS A 210 -29.48 28.88 6.88
C LYS A 210 -30.13 28.65 5.53
N GLU A 211 -31.29 28.05 5.55
CA GLU A 211 -32.11 27.73 4.37
C GLU A 211 -31.31 26.91 3.33
N ARG A 212 -31.00 27.49 2.17
CA ARG A 212 -30.23 26.86 1.09
C ARG A 212 -28.73 27.19 1.15
N ASN A 213 -28.34 28.09 2.05
CA ASN A 213 -26.97 28.56 2.12
C ASN A 213 -26.22 27.85 3.27
N THR A 214 -25.06 27.26 2.93
CA THR A 214 -24.15 26.66 3.89
C THR A 214 -22.74 27.19 3.65
N PHE A 215 -22.14 27.72 4.70
CA PHE A 215 -20.73 28.13 4.74
C PHE A 215 -19.97 27.25 5.74
N ILE A 216 -18.83 26.71 5.34
CA ILE A 216 -17.96 25.87 6.18
C ILE A 216 -16.54 26.40 6.04
N ALA A 217 -15.88 26.64 7.17
CA ALA A 217 -14.47 26.97 7.25
C ALA A 217 -13.79 26.08 8.30
N ASN A 218 -12.64 25.50 7.95
CA ASN A 218 -11.83 24.72 8.87
C ASN A 218 -10.37 25.17 8.75
N VAL A 219 -9.69 25.26 9.88
CA VAL A 219 -8.26 25.54 9.94
C VAL A 219 -7.61 24.45 10.76
N PHE A 220 -6.55 23.83 10.25
CA PHE A 220 -5.83 22.76 10.94
C PHE A 220 -4.36 23.09 11.05
N TYR A 221 -3.79 22.80 12.19
CA TYR A 221 -2.36 22.65 12.37
C TYR A 221 -2.03 21.15 12.34
N GLN A 222 -1.06 20.78 11.52
CA GLN A 222 -0.64 19.39 11.36
C GLN A 222 0.84 19.22 11.65
N ARG A 223 1.15 18.17 12.39
CA ARG A 223 2.51 17.67 12.59
C ARG A 223 2.61 16.24 12.11
N SER A 224 3.63 15.98 11.29
CA SER A 224 3.90 14.64 10.75
C SER A 224 5.33 14.25 11.09
N SER A 225 5.53 12.97 11.42
CA SER A 225 6.84 12.38 11.69
C SER A 225 6.96 11.08 10.91
N LEU A 226 8.01 10.96 10.11
CA LEU A 226 8.39 9.77 9.37
C LEU A 226 9.67 9.20 9.99
N ASP A 227 9.64 7.92 10.32
CA ASP A 227 10.81 7.13 10.71
C ASP A 227 10.89 5.93 9.76
N GLY A 228 11.91 5.89 8.93
CA GLY A 228 12.15 4.84 7.94
C GLY A 228 13.50 4.19 8.16
N GLN A 229 13.56 2.87 8.02
CA GLN A 229 14.79 2.09 8.11
C GLN A 229 14.88 1.11 6.95
N ILE A 230 16.01 1.15 6.22
CA ILE A 230 16.38 0.09 5.31
C ILE A 230 17.08 -0.97 6.14
N VAL A 231 16.48 -2.17 6.23
CA VAL A 231 16.92 -3.23 7.17
C VAL A 231 18.26 -3.84 6.76
N ARG A 232 18.68 -3.63 5.53
CA ARG A 232 19.85 -4.27 4.93
C ARG A 232 21.21 -3.63 5.31
N ASP A 233 21.21 -2.31 5.55
CA ASP A 233 22.37 -1.55 6.02
C ASP A 233 21.93 -0.77 7.25
N ASP A 234 22.51 -1.05 8.41
CA ASP A 234 22.23 -0.32 9.66
C ASP A 234 22.51 1.20 9.58
N ALA A 235 23.05 1.64 8.45
CA ALA A 235 23.49 3.01 8.22
C ALA A 235 22.39 3.98 7.78
N ASP A 236 21.29 3.52 7.16
CA ASP A 236 20.32 4.41 6.54
C ASP A 236 19.00 4.49 7.33
N LYS A 237 19.06 5.18 8.47
CA LYS A 237 17.86 5.62 9.20
C LYS A 237 17.44 7.00 8.71
N ILE A 238 16.27 7.09 8.11
CA ILE A 238 15.68 8.35 7.65
C ILE A 238 14.68 8.81 8.69
N ARG A 239 14.92 9.97 9.31
CA ARG A 239 13.98 10.63 10.20
C ARG A 239 13.66 12.02 9.69
N HIS A 240 12.39 12.26 9.41
CA HIS A 240 11.90 13.58 9.04
C HIS A 240 10.67 13.96 9.85
N SER A 241 10.58 15.21 10.28
CA SER A 241 9.38 15.79 10.86
C SER A 241 8.98 17.04 10.10
N TYR A 242 7.70 17.18 9.84
CA TYR A 242 7.12 18.29 9.09
C TYR A 242 5.99 18.91 9.90
N ASN A 243 5.93 20.24 9.88
CA ASN A 243 4.82 21.02 10.44
C ASN A 243 4.16 21.81 9.31
N ASN A 244 2.84 21.74 9.20
CA ASN A 244 2.01 22.48 8.24
C ASN A 244 0.85 23.17 8.96
#